data_7de33a9fcfeda6e9a8581c6bdc4d4c0f
#
_entry.id   7de33a9fcfeda6e9a8581c6bdc4d4c0f
#
_cell.length_a   1.000
_cell.length_b   1.000
_cell.length_c   1.000
_cell.angle_alpha   90.00
_cell.angle_beta   90.00
_cell.angle_gamma   90.00
#
_symmetry.space_group_name_H-M   'P 1'
#
loop_
_entity.id
_entity.type
_entity.pdbx_description
1 polymer ?
#
loop_
_entity_poly.entity_id
_entity_poly.type
_entity_poly.pdbx_seq_one_letter_code
_entity_poly.pdbx_strand_id
1 'polypeptide(L)'
;HKAVLLLAIIDLVESNVIRCPQIELTDELVKRFREVWRRYLGQSAIFTPDITKPFFHMQHEPFWRLVGAHDVEAMMAAEQRPWRKDKADRKELPKGSYSVAAMRAAFAYAEMDNGLFAVLQNEDARAMLRVVLINEYLTNQPTKTMPNLAQLMMALPMIALVA
;
A
#
# COMPACT_ATOMS: atom_id res chain seq x y z
N HIS A 1 0.38 -0.37 -10.16
CA HIS A 1 -0.96 -0.88 -9.84
C HIS A 1 -1.15 -0.98 -8.33
N LYS A 2 -1.92 -0.03 -7.74
CA LYS A 2 -2.10 0.09 -6.27
C LYS A 2 -2.70 -1.18 -5.64
N ALA A 3 -3.68 -1.79 -6.31
CA ALA A 3 -4.32 -3.01 -5.81
C ALA A 3 -3.33 -4.19 -5.70
N VAL A 4 -2.41 -4.32 -6.65
CA VAL A 4 -1.35 -5.35 -6.60
C VAL A 4 -0.42 -5.12 -5.41
N LEU A 5 -0.04 -3.86 -5.14
CA LEU A 5 0.78 -3.52 -3.97
C LEU A 5 0.05 -3.86 -2.66
N LEU A 6 -1.23 -3.53 -2.54
CA LEU A 6 -2.01 -3.85 -1.35
C LEU A 6 -2.14 -5.36 -1.15
N LEU A 7 -2.37 -6.14 -2.20
CA LEU A 7 -2.39 -7.62 -2.12
C LEU A 7 -1.06 -8.18 -1.66
N ALA A 8 0.06 -7.66 -2.17
CA ALA A 8 1.39 -8.07 -1.73
C ALA A 8 1.62 -7.76 -0.23
N ILE A 9 1.19 -6.60 0.23
CA ILE A 9 1.26 -6.22 1.65
C ILE A 9 0.39 -7.16 2.51
N ILE A 10 -0.85 -7.43 2.09
CA ILE A 10 -1.75 -8.35 2.78
C ILE A 10 -1.11 -9.74 2.93
N ASP A 11 -0.51 -10.27 1.88
CA ASP A 11 0.19 -11.56 1.91
C ASP A 11 1.36 -11.55 2.92
N LEU A 12 2.13 -10.47 2.96
CA LEU A 12 3.27 -10.35 3.87
C LEU A 12 2.84 -10.07 5.33
N VAL A 13 1.71 -9.44 5.55
CA VAL A 13 1.10 -9.34 6.89
C VAL A 13 0.64 -10.72 7.36
N GLU A 14 -0.03 -11.48 6.51
CA GLU A 14 -0.49 -12.83 6.82
C GLU A 14 0.65 -13.78 7.15
N SER A 15 1.76 -13.69 6.43
CA SER A 15 2.96 -14.51 6.67
C SER A 15 3.88 -13.97 7.77
N ASN A 16 3.47 -12.94 8.51
CA ASN A 16 4.24 -12.31 9.59
C ASN A 16 5.58 -11.68 9.16
N VAL A 17 5.73 -11.35 7.91
CA VAL A 17 6.91 -10.60 7.41
C VAL A 17 6.75 -9.11 7.68
N ILE A 18 5.57 -8.55 7.40
CA ILE A 18 5.21 -7.17 7.79
C ILE A 18 4.45 -7.24 9.11
N ARG A 19 5.02 -6.63 10.16
CA ARG A 19 4.50 -6.69 11.53
C ARG A 19 4.10 -5.34 12.11
N CYS A 20 4.36 -4.26 11.40
CA CYS A 20 4.09 -2.91 11.85
C CYS A 20 3.63 -2.03 10.67
N PRO A 21 2.98 -0.89 10.93
CA PRO A 21 2.47 -0.03 9.87
C PRO A 21 3.56 0.72 9.10
N GLN A 22 4.83 0.62 9.50
CA GLN A 22 5.97 1.11 8.73
C GLN A 22 6.33 0.10 7.65
N ILE A 23 5.94 0.38 6.42
CA ILE A 23 6.13 -0.49 5.27
C ILE A 23 7.42 -0.09 4.54
N GLU A 24 8.46 -0.88 4.73
CA GLU A 24 9.72 -0.70 4.00
C GLU A 24 9.65 -1.34 2.61
N LEU A 25 10.34 -0.74 1.65
CA LEU A 25 10.48 -1.30 0.31
C LEU A 25 11.56 -2.39 0.29
N THR A 26 11.26 -3.52 0.93
CA THR A 26 12.16 -4.67 1.06
C THR A 26 12.21 -5.52 -0.22
N ASP A 27 13.20 -6.40 -0.31
CA ASP A 27 13.30 -7.35 -1.43
C ASP A 27 12.13 -8.35 -1.40
N GLU A 28 11.66 -8.75 -0.21
CA GLU A 28 10.47 -9.59 -0.04
C GLU A 28 9.22 -8.92 -0.60
N LEU A 29 9.03 -7.63 -0.33
CA LEU A 29 7.88 -6.88 -0.86
C LEU A 29 7.98 -6.76 -2.38
N VAL A 30 9.15 -6.45 -2.92
CA VAL A 30 9.38 -6.38 -4.38
C VAL A 30 9.08 -7.73 -5.04
N LYS A 31 9.59 -8.82 -4.46
CA LYS A 31 9.35 -10.19 -4.94
C LYS A 31 7.87 -10.54 -4.91
N ARG A 32 7.20 -10.32 -3.78
CA ARG A 32 5.77 -10.62 -3.63
C ARG A 32 4.91 -9.80 -4.58
N PHE A 33 5.24 -8.54 -4.79
CA PHE A 33 4.56 -7.70 -5.76
C PHE A 33 4.64 -8.28 -7.18
N ARG A 34 5.82 -8.77 -7.59
CA ARG A 34 6.00 -9.43 -8.91
C ARG A 34 5.21 -10.73 -9.02
N GLU A 35 5.16 -11.53 -7.95
CA GLU A 35 4.38 -12.78 -7.90
C GLU A 35 2.89 -12.51 -8.04
N VAL A 36 2.34 -11.54 -7.29
CA VAL A 36 0.94 -11.12 -7.38
C VAL A 36 0.63 -10.54 -8.77
N TRP A 37 1.52 -9.72 -9.30
CA TRP A 37 1.39 -9.19 -10.66
C TRP A 37 1.24 -10.31 -11.69
N ARG A 38 2.14 -11.29 -11.69
CA ARG A 38 2.09 -12.42 -12.63
C ARG A 38 0.81 -13.23 -12.49
N ARG A 39 0.34 -13.43 -11.27
CA ARG A 39 -0.86 -14.20 -10.99
C ARG A 39 -2.12 -13.57 -11.58
N TYR A 40 -2.30 -12.28 -11.46
CA TYR A 40 -3.53 -11.60 -11.83
C TYR A 40 -3.47 -10.81 -13.13
N LEU A 41 -2.32 -10.31 -13.52
CA LEU A 41 -2.15 -9.50 -14.72
C LEU A 41 -1.35 -10.22 -15.82
N GLY A 42 -0.79 -11.37 -15.52
CA GLY A 42 -0.07 -12.22 -16.46
C GLY A 42 1.25 -11.60 -16.93
N GLN A 43 1.83 -12.22 -17.97
CA GLN A 43 3.02 -11.71 -18.63
C GLN A 43 2.61 -10.82 -19.81
N SER A 44 2.07 -9.65 -19.52
CA SER A 44 1.87 -8.66 -20.57
C SER A 44 3.23 -8.11 -21.01
N ALA A 45 3.57 -8.27 -22.27
CA ALA A 45 4.77 -7.70 -22.86
C ALA A 45 4.80 -6.15 -22.84
N ILE A 46 3.66 -5.52 -22.54
CA ILE A 46 3.47 -4.07 -22.58
C ILE A 46 3.81 -3.43 -21.22
N PHE A 47 3.64 -4.15 -20.09
CA PHE A 47 3.86 -3.59 -18.75
C PHE A 47 4.82 -4.46 -17.94
N THR A 48 5.95 -3.89 -17.57
CA THR A 48 6.85 -4.50 -16.59
C THR A 48 6.32 -4.24 -15.18
N PRO A 49 6.30 -5.25 -14.30
CA PRO A 49 5.89 -5.07 -12.91
C PRO A 49 6.87 -4.16 -12.17
N ASP A 50 6.54 -2.90 -12.06
CA ASP A 50 7.32 -1.87 -11.40
C ASP A 50 6.59 -1.41 -10.13
N ILE A 51 7.10 -1.82 -8.96
CA ILE A 51 6.55 -1.48 -7.65
C ILE A 51 6.75 -0.01 -7.28
N THR A 52 7.77 0.65 -7.84
CA THR A 52 8.15 2.00 -7.41
C THR A 52 7.04 3.01 -7.64
N LYS A 53 6.34 2.91 -8.76
CA LYS A 53 5.22 3.79 -9.09
C LYS A 53 4.04 3.65 -8.12
N PRO A 54 3.44 2.45 -7.91
CA PRO A 54 2.37 2.33 -6.94
C PRO A 54 2.83 2.66 -5.52
N PHE A 55 4.03 2.28 -5.11
CA PHE A 55 4.57 2.62 -3.78
C PHE A 55 4.62 4.13 -3.57
N PHE A 56 5.13 4.89 -4.54
CA PHE A 56 5.20 6.34 -4.47
C PHE A 56 3.83 7.00 -4.59
N HIS A 57 3.04 6.63 -5.59
CA HIS A 57 1.75 7.28 -5.87
C HIS A 57 0.64 6.89 -4.88
N MET A 58 0.85 5.87 -4.04
CA MET A 58 -0.07 5.55 -2.95
C MET A 58 -0.19 6.70 -1.94
N GLN A 59 0.80 7.60 -1.87
CA GLN A 59 0.71 8.80 -1.02
C GLN A 59 -0.47 9.73 -1.35
N HIS A 60 -1.13 9.55 -2.48
CA HIS A 60 -2.37 10.25 -2.81
C HIS A 60 -3.58 9.69 -2.05
N GLU A 61 -3.45 8.49 -1.47
CA GLU A 61 -4.47 7.89 -0.63
C GLU A 61 -4.34 8.39 0.82
N PRO A 62 -5.46 8.55 1.55
CA PRO A 62 -5.42 9.12 2.90
C PRO A 62 -4.74 8.24 3.94
N PHE A 63 -4.58 6.94 3.66
CA PHE A 63 -4.02 5.95 4.58
C PHE A 63 -2.53 5.65 4.35
N TRP A 64 -1.86 6.37 3.47
CA TRP A 64 -0.46 6.10 3.10
C TRP A 64 0.35 7.38 3.10
N ARG A 65 1.47 7.39 3.83
CA ARG A 65 2.38 8.52 3.93
C ARG A 65 3.83 8.07 3.75
N LEU A 66 4.55 8.72 2.85
CA LEU A 66 5.98 8.48 2.67
C LEU A 66 6.77 9.24 3.73
N VAL A 67 7.70 8.56 4.38
CA VAL A 67 8.62 9.14 5.36
C VAL A 67 10.00 9.24 4.75
N GLY A 68 10.52 10.45 4.61
CA GLY A 68 11.85 10.70 4.07
C GLY A 68 12.94 10.10 4.96
N ALA A 69 14.06 9.70 4.36
CA ALA A 69 15.18 9.12 5.09
C ALA A 69 15.74 10.03 6.20
N HIS A 70 15.59 11.36 6.06
CA HIS A 70 16.01 12.37 7.03
C HIS A 70 14.91 12.79 8.01
N ASP A 71 13.68 12.31 7.85
CA ASP A 71 12.52 12.73 8.64
C ASP A 71 12.15 11.72 9.75
N VAL A 72 12.87 10.62 9.87
CA VAL A 72 12.55 9.49 10.77
C VAL A 72 12.49 9.93 12.24
N GLU A 73 13.47 10.72 12.70
CA GLU A 73 13.50 11.19 14.09
C GLU A 73 12.32 12.12 14.42
N ALA A 74 11.96 13.02 13.50
CA ALA A 74 10.81 13.90 13.67
C ALA A 74 9.49 13.11 13.69
N MET A 75 9.39 12.04 12.91
CA MET A 75 8.22 11.17 12.90
C MET A 75 8.10 10.34 14.18
N MET A 76 9.20 9.82 14.70
CA MET A 76 9.22 9.12 16.00
C MET A 76 8.77 10.01 17.15
N ALA A 77 9.18 11.27 17.16
CA ALA A 77 8.73 12.26 18.15
C ALA A 77 7.24 12.61 18.01
N ALA A 78 6.65 12.41 16.83
CA ALA A 78 5.24 12.69 16.52
C ALA A 78 4.30 11.49 16.73
N GLU A 79 4.80 10.36 17.23
CA GLU A 79 4.11 9.08 17.33
C GLU A 79 2.81 9.11 18.18
N GLN A 80 2.66 10.11 19.04
CA GLN A 80 1.45 10.32 19.86
C GLN A 80 0.37 11.16 19.17
N ARG A 81 0.57 11.59 17.93
CA ARG A 81 -0.40 12.39 17.21
C ARG A 81 -1.40 11.51 16.48
N PRO A 82 -2.72 11.86 16.49
CA PRO A 82 -3.69 11.16 15.67
C PRO A 82 -3.29 11.24 14.19
N TRP A 83 -3.56 10.17 13.46
CA TRP A 83 -3.31 10.13 12.02
C TRP A 83 -3.98 11.31 11.33
N ARG A 84 -3.18 12.19 10.79
CA ARG A 84 -3.61 13.28 9.93
C ARG A 84 -2.70 13.33 8.73
N LYS A 85 -3.29 13.44 7.57
CA LYS A 85 -2.56 13.57 6.33
C LYS A 85 -3.03 14.82 5.59
N ASP A 86 -2.13 15.78 5.45
CA ASP A 86 -2.33 16.95 4.63
C ASP A 86 -1.69 16.78 3.25
N LYS A 87 -2.16 17.58 2.28
CA LYS A 87 -1.52 17.65 0.96
C LYS A 87 -0.06 18.09 1.05
N ALA A 88 0.28 18.89 2.08
CA ALA A 88 1.64 19.31 2.37
C ALA A 88 2.59 18.16 2.74
N ASP A 89 2.07 17.00 3.20
CA ASP A 89 2.89 15.84 3.53
C ASP A 89 3.34 15.03 2.30
N ARG A 90 2.86 15.39 1.13
CA ARG A 90 3.24 14.72 -0.11
C ARG A 90 4.69 15.00 -0.45
N LYS A 91 5.42 13.95 -0.77
CA LYS A 91 6.81 14.00 -1.18
C LYS A 91 6.91 14.06 -2.69
N GLU A 92 7.97 14.68 -3.17
CA GLU A 92 8.29 14.74 -4.60
C GLU A 92 9.55 13.93 -4.87
N LEU A 93 9.65 13.41 -6.09
CA LEU A 93 10.85 12.77 -6.62
C LEU A 93 11.31 13.52 -7.86
N PRO A 94 12.62 13.66 -8.04
CA PRO A 94 13.16 14.16 -9.30
C PRO A 94 12.68 13.30 -10.47
N LYS A 95 12.46 13.92 -11.63
CA LYS A 95 12.08 13.21 -12.85
C LYS A 95 13.08 12.09 -13.15
N GLY A 96 12.58 10.91 -13.46
CA GLY A 96 13.42 9.74 -13.79
C GLY A 96 13.91 8.93 -12.59
N SER A 97 13.57 9.31 -11.35
CA SER A 97 14.04 8.64 -10.13
C SER A 97 13.20 7.43 -9.69
N TYR A 98 12.46 6.83 -10.60
CA TYR A 98 11.65 5.64 -10.31
C TYR A 98 12.48 4.35 -10.42
N SER A 99 13.34 4.12 -9.43
CA SER A 99 14.01 2.84 -9.23
C SER A 99 13.91 2.42 -7.77
N VAL A 100 14.02 1.13 -7.49
CA VAL A 100 14.01 0.62 -6.11
C VAL A 100 15.13 1.26 -5.29
N ALA A 101 16.33 1.38 -5.86
CA ALA A 101 17.47 2.00 -5.19
C ALA A 101 17.22 3.48 -4.87
N ALA A 102 16.68 4.25 -5.82
CA ALA A 102 16.35 5.65 -5.62
C ALA A 102 15.25 5.84 -4.57
N MET A 103 14.22 4.99 -4.58
CA MET A 103 13.14 5.01 -3.60
C MET A 103 13.65 4.70 -2.19
N ARG A 104 14.52 3.71 -2.05
CA ARG A 104 15.15 3.36 -0.76
C ARG A 104 16.08 4.47 -0.24
N ALA A 105 16.75 5.17 -1.12
CA ALA A 105 17.60 6.30 -0.74
C ALA A 105 16.77 7.52 -0.30
N ALA A 106 15.63 7.76 -0.93
CA ALA A 106 14.77 8.91 -0.65
C ALA A 106 13.86 8.70 0.57
N PHE A 107 13.36 7.48 0.78
CA PHE A 107 12.35 7.15 1.79
C PHE A 107 12.82 6.01 2.69
N ALA A 108 12.70 6.20 4.01
CA ALA A 108 12.96 5.14 4.97
C ALA A 108 11.87 4.07 4.91
N TYR A 109 10.62 4.51 4.85
CA TYR A 109 9.43 3.63 4.74
C TYR A 109 8.21 4.43 4.29
N ALA A 110 7.16 3.73 3.95
CA ALA A 110 5.82 4.28 3.88
C ALA A 110 5.06 3.93 5.16
N GLU A 111 4.37 4.89 5.74
CA GLU A 111 3.55 4.66 6.92
C GLU A 111 2.10 4.45 6.52
N MET A 112 1.55 3.31 6.92
CA MET A 112 0.14 3.00 6.76
C MET A 112 -0.64 3.50 7.98
N ASP A 113 -1.86 3.96 7.79
CA ASP A 113 -2.78 4.28 8.88
C ASP A 113 -2.86 3.14 9.90
N ASN A 114 -2.70 3.45 11.19
CA ASN A 114 -2.68 2.46 12.25
C ASN A 114 -3.99 1.69 12.37
N GLY A 115 -5.13 2.35 12.15
CA GLY A 115 -6.45 1.71 12.17
C GLY A 115 -6.60 0.72 11.03
N LEU A 116 -6.15 1.08 9.83
CA LEU A 116 -6.14 0.17 8.70
C LEU A 116 -5.20 -1.01 8.94
N PHE A 117 -3.99 -0.76 9.45
CA PHE A 117 -3.05 -1.84 9.75
C PHE A 117 -3.61 -2.82 10.81
N ALA A 118 -4.31 -2.32 11.82
CA ALA A 118 -4.98 -3.15 12.81
C ALA A 118 -6.05 -4.05 12.17
N VAL A 119 -6.81 -3.54 11.19
CA VAL A 119 -7.77 -4.35 10.40
C VAL A 119 -7.06 -5.46 9.63
N LEU A 120 -5.89 -5.19 9.06
CA LEU A 120 -5.10 -6.20 8.34
C LEU A 120 -4.54 -7.32 9.23
N GLN A 121 -4.55 -7.17 10.56
CA GLN A 121 -4.23 -8.25 11.49
C GLN A 121 -5.35 -9.29 11.60
N ASN A 122 -6.57 -8.96 11.20
CA ASN A 122 -7.72 -9.87 11.22
C ASN A 122 -7.77 -10.72 9.95
N GLU A 123 -7.84 -12.04 10.11
CA GLU A 123 -7.86 -12.99 8.99
C GLU A 123 -9.09 -12.81 8.09
N ASP A 124 -10.28 -12.64 8.67
CA ASP A 124 -11.51 -12.49 7.91
C ASP A 124 -11.53 -11.16 7.14
N ALA A 125 -11.00 -10.10 7.74
CA ALA A 125 -10.87 -8.80 7.08
C ALA A 125 -9.90 -8.87 5.89
N ARG A 126 -8.77 -9.60 6.04
CA ARG A 126 -7.84 -9.83 4.92
C ARG A 126 -8.50 -10.61 3.79
N ALA A 127 -9.22 -11.67 4.11
CA ALA A 127 -9.92 -12.49 3.11
C ALA A 127 -10.95 -11.66 2.33
N MET A 128 -11.75 -10.87 3.03
CA MET A 128 -12.73 -9.98 2.41
C MET A 128 -12.06 -8.93 1.52
N LEU A 129 -11.00 -8.29 2.00
CA LEU A 129 -10.28 -7.27 1.24
C LEU A 129 -9.63 -7.86 -0.01
N ARG A 130 -9.07 -9.07 0.05
CA ARG A 130 -8.56 -9.77 -1.13
C ARG A 130 -9.63 -9.95 -2.19
N VAL A 131 -10.80 -10.45 -1.81
CA VAL A 131 -11.92 -10.66 -2.74
C VAL A 131 -12.29 -9.36 -3.43
N VAL A 132 -12.44 -8.28 -2.67
CA VAL A 132 -12.80 -6.98 -3.23
C VAL A 132 -11.70 -6.43 -4.15
N LEU A 133 -10.44 -6.47 -3.73
CA LEU A 133 -9.32 -5.97 -4.55
C LEU A 133 -9.20 -6.75 -5.86
N ILE A 134 -9.36 -8.06 -5.82
CA ILE A 134 -9.29 -8.90 -7.01
C ILE A 134 -10.47 -8.61 -7.93
N ASN A 135 -11.69 -8.65 -7.43
CA ASN A 135 -12.89 -8.54 -8.25
C ASN A 135 -13.07 -7.13 -8.84
N GLU A 136 -12.82 -6.09 -8.05
CA GLU A 136 -13.08 -4.72 -8.47
C GLU A 136 -11.93 -4.10 -9.27
N TYR A 137 -10.69 -4.52 -9.04
CA TYR A 137 -9.51 -3.86 -9.61
C TYR A 137 -8.65 -4.74 -10.54
N LEU A 138 -8.78 -6.06 -10.49
CA LEU A 138 -7.87 -6.96 -11.20
C LEU A 138 -8.56 -7.92 -12.18
N THR A 139 -9.80 -8.36 -11.93
CA THR A 139 -10.51 -9.29 -12.82
C THR A 139 -11.36 -8.62 -13.89
N ASN A 140 -11.48 -7.32 -13.83
CA ASN A 140 -11.90 -6.41 -14.86
C ASN A 140 -13.14 -6.71 -15.72
N GLN A 141 -14.13 -5.85 -15.59
CA GLN A 141 -14.85 -5.28 -16.74
C GLN A 141 -15.01 -3.77 -16.51
N PRO A 142 -14.81 -2.92 -17.51
CA PRO A 142 -14.88 -1.46 -17.34
C PRO A 142 -16.32 -0.95 -17.32
N THR A 143 -17.13 -1.50 -16.46
CA THR A 143 -18.53 -1.08 -16.32
C THR A 143 -18.94 -1.04 -14.87
N LYS A 144 -18.62 0.03 -14.21
CA LYS A 144 -19.40 0.65 -13.14
C LYS A 144 -18.52 1.62 -12.37
N THR A 145 -19.12 2.70 -11.91
CA THR A 145 -18.55 3.63 -10.92
C THR A 145 -17.93 2.82 -9.76
N MET A 146 -16.63 2.62 -9.85
CA MET A 146 -15.88 1.92 -8.81
C MET A 146 -15.90 2.75 -7.53
N PRO A 147 -16.15 2.18 -6.36
CA PRO A 147 -15.89 2.90 -5.12
C PRO A 147 -14.42 3.31 -5.10
N ASN A 148 -14.15 4.53 -4.73
CA ASN A 148 -12.80 5.02 -4.56
C ASN A 148 -12.07 4.06 -3.60
N LEU A 149 -10.86 3.61 -3.96
CA LEU A 149 -10.05 2.72 -3.13
C LEU A 149 -9.94 3.24 -1.68
N ALA A 150 -9.81 4.56 -1.52
CA ALA A 150 -9.79 5.19 -0.20
C ALA A 150 -11.09 4.96 0.57
N GLN A 151 -12.24 5.10 -0.07
CA GLN A 151 -13.54 4.86 0.58
C GLN A 151 -13.70 3.41 1.00
N LEU A 152 -13.26 2.47 0.16
CA LEU A 152 -13.26 1.06 0.49
C LEU A 152 -12.39 0.75 1.70
N MET A 153 -11.15 1.24 1.70
CA MET A 153 -10.20 0.99 2.78
C MET A 153 -10.65 1.63 4.09
N MET A 154 -11.28 2.78 4.05
CA MET A 154 -11.80 3.47 5.24
C MET A 154 -13.11 2.87 5.77
N ALA A 155 -13.84 2.12 4.95
CA ALA A 155 -15.06 1.41 5.38
C ALA A 155 -14.76 0.07 6.09
N LEU A 156 -13.60 -0.52 5.87
CA LEU A 156 -13.22 -1.82 6.44
C LEU A 156 -13.31 -1.89 7.98
N PRO A 157 -12.88 -0.86 8.75
CA PRO A 157 -13.02 -0.89 10.21
C PRO A 157 -14.47 -1.05 10.68
N MET A 158 -15.42 -0.48 9.96
CA MET A 158 -16.86 -0.61 10.30
C MET A 158 -17.39 -2.01 10.00
N ILE A 159 -16.89 -2.67 8.96
CA ILE A 159 -17.27 -4.05 8.59
C ILE A 159 -16.70 -5.05 9.60
N ALA A 160 -15.48 -4.86 10.05
CA ALA A 160 -14.84 -5.72 11.05
C ALA A 160 -15.50 -5.64 12.42
N LEU A 161 -16.17 -4.53 12.76
CA LEU A 161 -16.91 -4.34 14.03
C LEU A 161 -18.28 -5.04 14.02
N VAL A 162 -18.83 -5.37 12.87
CA VAL A 162 -20.15 -6.00 12.71
C VAL A 162 -20.04 -7.53 12.58
N ALA A 163 -18.87 -8.03 12.26
CA ALA A 163 -18.56 -9.46 12.21
C ALA A 163 -18.03 -9.97 13.53
#